data_07f03b23f149c791e941500cbb523e52
#
_entry.id   07f03b23f149c791e941500cbb523e52
#
_cell.length_a   1.000
_cell.length_b   1.000
_cell.length_c   1.000
_cell.angle_alpha   90.00
_cell.angle_beta   90.00
_cell.angle_gamma   90.00
#
_symmetry.space_group_name_H-M   'P 1'
#
loop_
_entity.id
_entity.type
_entity.pdbx_description
1 polymer ?
#
loop_
_entity_poly.entity_id
_entity_poly.type
_entity_poly.pdbx_seq_one_letter_code
_entity_poly.pdbx_strand_id
1 'polypeptide(L)'
;MRDPIDTYMNLLVPMVVEQTNRGERAFDIYSRLLKERIVFVTGAIEDHMATLVTAQLLFLEAENPKKEIAMYINSPGGVVTSGMAIYDTMQFIRPAVSTLCIGQAASMGSLLLTAGEAGMRFALPNARVMLHQPSGGFQGQASDIERHAEDILKMKRRLNEVYVKHTGRDYETIERTLDRDYFLTAQEAKDFGIVDQVMEKRIEPVGDGDKK
;
A
#
# COMPACT_ATOMS: atom_id res chain seq x y z
N MET A 1 20.78 -23.01 0.41
CA MET A 1 19.98 -23.12 1.66
C MET A 1 20.47 -21.99 2.55
N ARG A 2 19.64 -21.00 2.92
CA ARG A 2 20.07 -19.93 3.83
C ARG A 2 20.24 -20.52 5.22
N ASP A 3 21.25 -20.08 5.95
CA ASP A 3 21.48 -20.51 7.33
C ASP A 3 20.24 -20.16 8.19
N PRO A 4 19.70 -21.10 8.98
CA PRO A 4 18.59 -20.82 9.91
C PRO A 4 18.91 -19.67 10.86
N ILE A 5 20.17 -19.49 11.26
CA ILE A 5 20.62 -18.39 12.13
C ILE A 5 20.50 -17.04 11.43
N ASP A 6 20.89 -16.96 10.13
CA ASP A 6 20.70 -15.74 9.33
C ASP A 6 19.23 -15.38 9.17
N THR A 7 18.35 -16.38 9.06
CA THR A 7 16.91 -16.19 9.01
C THR A 7 16.39 -15.66 10.35
N TYR A 8 16.87 -16.18 11.47
CA TYR A 8 16.51 -15.72 12.81
C TYR A 8 16.99 -14.30 13.11
N MET A 9 18.23 -13.97 12.74
CA MET A 9 18.82 -12.65 12.97
C MET A 9 18.15 -11.55 12.12
N ASN A 10 17.67 -11.88 10.92
CA ASN A 10 16.89 -10.96 10.08
C ASN A 10 15.43 -10.77 10.55
N LEU A 11 14.95 -11.57 11.50
CA LEU A 11 13.60 -11.47 12.08
C LEU A 11 13.56 -10.77 13.44
N LEU A 12 14.70 -10.30 13.95
CA LEU A 12 14.74 -9.56 15.23
C LEU A 12 14.14 -8.17 15.02
N VAL A 13 12.85 -8.06 15.33
CA VAL A 13 12.17 -6.77 15.39
C VAL A 13 12.65 -6.02 16.66
N PRO A 14 13.20 -4.81 16.54
CA PRO A 14 13.68 -4.06 17.71
C PRO A 14 12.55 -3.77 18.70
N MET A 15 12.87 -3.88 19.99
CA MET A 15 11.97 -3.50 21.07
C MET A 15 12.29 -2.08 21.55
N VAL A 16 11.25 -1.28 21.80
CA VAL A 16 11.33 0.04 22.41
C VAL A 16 10.59 0.05 23.73
N VAL A 17 11.14 0.74 24.74
CA VAL A 17 10.53 0.86 26.06
C VAL A 17 10.03 2.29 26.25
N GLU A 18 8.76 2.43 26.55
CA GLU A 18 8.14 3.71 26.94
C GLU A 18 7.96 3.76 28.45
N GLN A 19 8.38 4.88 29.06
CA GLN A 19 8.03 5.17 30.44
C GLN A 19 6.69 5.89 30.49
N THR A 20 5.76 5.34 31.25
CA THR A 20 4.44 5.92 31.48
C THR A 20 4.22 6.16 32.97
N ASN A 21 3.22 6.95 33.33
CA ASN A 21 2.82 7.18 34.73
C ASN A 21 2.38 5.87 35.45
N ARG A 22 2.24 4.75 34.70
CA ARG A 22 1.86 3.42 35.22
C ARG A 22 3.00 2.41 35.16
N GLY A 23 4.23 2.86 34.88
CA GLY A 23 5.42 2.02 34.74
C GLY A 23 5.91 1.91 33.30
N GLU A 24 6.92 1.07 33.10
CA GLU A 24 7.52 0.80 31.80
C GLU A 24 6.66 -0.16 30.98
N ARG A 25 6.55 0.11 29.68
CA ARG A 25 5.93 -0.77 28.70
C ARG A 25 6.86 -1.00 27.53
N ALA A 26 7.12 -2.26 27.20
CA ALA A 26 7.88 -2.65 26.01
C ALA A 26 6.94 -2.90 24.83
N PHE A 27 7.30 -2.37 23.66
CA PHE A 27 6.63 -2.62 22.39
C PHE A 27 7.67 -3.01 21.36
N ASP A 28 7.34 -3.89 20.42
CA ASP A 28 8.11 -3.95 19.18
C ASP A 28 7.90 -2.67 18.37
N ILE A 29 8.85 -2.34 17.48
CA ILE A 29 8.83 -1.08 16.75
C ILE A 29 7.58 -0.90 15.90
N TYR A 30 7.04 -1.98 15.28
CA TYR A 30 5.84 -1.90 14.47
C TYR A 30 4.59 -1.65 15.32
N SER A 31 4.45 -2.34 16.46
CA SER A 31 3.37 -2.09 17.41
C SER A 31 3.44 -0.67 17.97
N ARG A 32 4.66 -0.13 18.18
CA ARG A 32 4.82 1.25 18.61
C ARG A 32 4.38 2.24 17.53
N LEU A 33 4.75 2.02 16.28
CA LEU A 33 4.35 2.86 15.15
C LEU A 33 2.86 2.74 14.84
N LEU A 34 2.25 1.57 15.06
CA LEU A 34 0.80 1.38 14.93
C LEU A 34 0.01 2.29 15.89
N LYS A 35 0.52 2.56 17.10
CA LYS A 35 -0.07 3.55 18.02
C LYS A 35 -0.08 4.97 17.44
N GLU A 36 0.89 5.30 16.56
CA GLU A 36 0.90 6.53 15.77
C GLU A 36 0.05 6.44 14.49
N ARG A 37 -0.72 5.36 14.36
CA ARG A 37 -1.59 5.06 13.21
C ARG A 37 -0.83 4.86 11.90
N ILE A 38 0.40 4.36 11.98
CA ILE A 38 1.25 4.04 10.83
C ILE A 38 1.17 2.53 10.57
N VAL A 39 0.78 2.17 9.36
CA VAL A 39 0.69 0.80 8.85
C VAL A 39 1.72 0.61 7.75
N PHE A 40 2.43 -0.51 7.76
CA PHE A 40 3.45 -0.83 6.74
C PHE A 40 2.95 -1.90 5.79
N VAL A 41 3.10 -1.63 4.48
CA VAL A 41 2.96 -2.61 3.39
C VAL A 41 4.36 -2.79 2.79
N THR A 42 5.12 -3.77 3.31
CA THR A 42 6.52 -3.99 2.95
C THR A 42 6.74 -5.42 2.48
N GLY A 43 7.45 -5.58 1.35
CA GLY A 43 7.69 -6.88 0.72
C GLY A 43 6.53 -7.33 -0.17
N ALA A 44 6.49 -8.64 -0.49
CA ALA A 44 5.45 -9.19 -1.37
C ALA A 44 4.06 -9.14 -0.72
N ILE A 45 3.05 -8.77 -1.51
CA ILE A 45 1.65 -8.77 -1.08
C ILE A 45 1.11 -10.18 -1.24
N GLU A 46 0.89 -10.84 -0.10
CA GLU A 46 0.40 -12.21 0.02
C GLU A 46 -0.74 -12.27 1.06
N ASP A 47 -1.45 -13.38 1.14
CA ASP A 47 -2.63 -13.53 1.99
C ASP A 47 -2.36 -13.22 3.46
N HIS A 48 -1.20 -13.67 3.98
CA HIS A 48 -0.83 -13.41 5.37
C HIS A 48 -0.61 -11.90 5.63
N MET A 49 0.14 -11.23 4.76
CA MET A 49 0.35 -9.78 4.86
C MET A 49 -0.98 -9.03 4.73
N ALA A 50 -1.81 -9.37 3.75
CA ALA A 50 -3.10 -8.74 3.53
C ALA A 50 -4.01 -8.87 4.76
N THR A 51 -4.05 -10.05 5.38
CA THR A 51 -4.82 -10.28 6.61
C THR A 51 -4.33 -9.38 7.75
N LEU A 52 -3.02 -9.26 7.95
CA LEU A 52 -2.45 -8.41 9.02
C LEU A 52 -2.73 -6.93 8.77
N VAL A 53 -2.56 -6.45 7.53
CA VAL A 53 -2.84 -5.05 7.18
C VAL A 53 -4.32 -4.73 7.36
N THR A 54 -5.22 -5.60 6.88
CA THR A 54 -6.67 -5.46 7.05
C THR A 54 -7.05 -5.40 8.53
N ALA A 55 -6.50 -6.30 9.36
CA ALA A 55 -6.76 -6.31 10.79
C ALA A 55 -6.28 -5.01 11.47
N GLN A 56 -5.12 -4.47 11.08
CA GLN A 56 -4.61 -3.19 11.60
C GLN A 56 -5.52 -2.02 11.20
N LEU A 57 -5.99 -1.97 9.96
CA LEU A 57 -6.91 -0.93 9.48
C LEU A 57 -8.21 -0.93 10.26
N LEU A 58 -8.83 -2.10 10.46
CA LEU A 58 -10.06 -2.26 11.24
C LEU A 58 -9.86 -1.92 12.72
N PHE A 59 -8.73 -2.31 13.30
CA PHE A 59 -8.37 -1.96 14.68
C PHE A 59 -8.26 -0.43 14.84
N LEU A 60 -7.56 0.25 13.94
CA LEU A 60 -7.38 1.69 13.99
C LEU A 60 -8.70 2.45 13.75
N GLU A 61 -9.58 1.93 12.90
CA GLU A 61 -10.94 2.48 12.77
C GLU A 61 -11.73 2.37 14.08
N ALA A 62 -11.68 1.20 14.73
CA ALA A 62 -12.39 0.97 15.99
C ALA A 62 -11.87 1.90 17.11
N GLU A 63 -10.56 2.18 17.14
CA GLU A 63 -9.99 3.12 18.10
C GLU A 63 -10.42 4.57 17.87
N ASN A 64 -10.33 5.05 16.64
CA ASN A 64 -10.76 6.41 16.29
C ASN A 64 -11.13 6.49 14.80
N PRO A 65 -12.43 6.51 14.48
CA PRO A 65 -12.92 6.53 13.10
C PRO A 65 -12.75 7.88 12.37
N LYS A 66 -12.29 8.92 13.06
CA LYS A 66 -12.13 10.27 12.49
C LYS A 66 -10.67 10.63 12.21
N LYS A 67 -9.72 9.90 12.81
CA LYS A 67 -8.31 10.20 12.68
C LYS A 67 -7.71 9.43 11.50
N GLU A 68 -6.94 10.11 10.67
CA GLU A 68 -6.20 9.56 9.54
C GLU A 68 -5.38 8.31 9.91
N ILE A 69 -5.22 7.41 8.94
CA ILE A 69 -4.29 6.28 8.98
C ILE A 69 -3.23 6.51 7.89
N ALA A 70 -1.96 6.44 8.25
CA ALA A 70 -0.85 6.58 7.32
C ALA A 70 -0.33 5.21 6.88
N MET A 71 -0.41 4.88 5.59
CA MET A 71 0.08 3.64 5.01
C MET A 71 1.41 3.87 4.29
N TYR A 72 2.49 3.25 4.78
CA TYR A 72 3.83 3.34 4.21
C TYR A 72 4.10 2.11 3.34
N ILE A 73 4.42 2.35 2.06
CA ILE A 73 4.50 1.30 1.04
C ILE A 73 5.94 1.16 0.54
N ASN A 74 6.48 -0.06 0.64
CA ASN A 74 7.72 -0.51 0.01
C ASN A 74 7.55 -1.94 -0.50
N SER A 75 6.86 -2.09 -1.62
CA SER A 75 6.40 -3.39 -2.11
C SER A 75 6.65 -3.57 -3.60
N PRO A 76 7.11 -4.76 -4.03
CA PRO A 76 7.15 -5.14 -5.44
C PRO A 76 5.77 -5.54 -6.00
N GLY A 77 4.71 -5.50 -5.19
CA GLY A 77 3.41 -6.05 -5.52
C GLY A 77 3.26 -7.51 -5.09
N GLY A 78 2.36 -8.25 -5.71
CA GLY A 78 2.10 -9.65 -5.38
C GLY A 78 0.73 -10.14 -5.82
N VAL A 79 0.09 -10.95 -5.00
CA VAL A 79 -1.19 -11.61 -5.30
C VAL A 79 -2.32 -10.58 -5.41
N VAL A 80 -3.01 -10.59 -6.54
CA VAL A 80 -4.05 -9.59 -6.86
C VAL A 80 -5.20 -9.63 -5.84
N THR A 81 -5.70 -10.82 -5.50
CA THR A 81 -6.81 -10.97 -4.54
C THR A 81 -6.44 -10.48 -3.14
N SER A 82 -5.20 -10.72 -2.69
CA SER A 82 -4.67 -10.22 -1.42
C SER A 82 -4.56 -8.68 -1.44
N GLY A 83 -4.07 -8.10 -2.54
CA GLY A 83 -4.01 -6.66 -2.71
C GLY A 83 -5.39 -6.01 -2.77
N MET A 84 -6.36 -6.65 -3.44
CA MET A 84 -7.75 -6.17 -3.48
C MET A 84 -8.44 -6.23 -2.11
N ALA A 85 -8.10 -7.20 -1.27
CA ALA A 85 -8.61 -7.24 0.11
C ALA A 85 -8.14 -6.01 0.92
N ILE A 86 -6.89 -5.60 0.76
CA ILE A 86 -6.37 -4.36 1.37
C ILE A 86 -7.07 -3.14 0.77
N TYR A 87 -7.17 -3.07 -0.57
CA TYR A 87 -7.83 -1.97 -1.29
C TYR A 87 -9.27 -1.77 -0.82
N ASP A 88 -10.06 -2.84 -0.85
CA ASP A 88 -11.47 -2.77 -0.45
C ASP A 88 -11.60 -2.35 1.02
N THR A 89 -10.71 -2.81 1.91
CA THR A 89 -10.69 -2.38 3.31
C THR A 89 -10.37 -0.89 3.45
N MET A 90 -9.38 -0.38 2.70
CA MET A 90 -9.05 1.06 2.68
C MET A 90 -10.27 1.92 2.26
N GLN A 91 -11.07 1.43 1.29
CA GLN A 91 -12.26 2.13 0.82
C GLN A 91 -13.47 1.96 1.75
N PHE A 92 -13.51 0.87 2.53
CA PHE A 92 -14.64 0.50 3.39
C PHE A 92 -14.63 1.24 4.73
N ILE A 93 -13.45 1.45 5.31
CA ILE A 93 -13.31 2.09 6.64
C ILE A 93 -13.57 3.60 6.55
N ARG A 94 -13.99 4.18 7.68
CA ARG A 94 -14.29 5.63 7.78
C ARG A 94 -13.07 6.55 7.82
N PRO A 95 -11.93 6.18 8.46
CA PRO A 95 -10.75 7.01 8.44
C PRO A 95 -10.21 7.21 7.01
N ALA A 96 -9.79 8.43 6.68
CA ALA A 96 -8.99 8.66 5.50
C ALA A 96 -7.66 7.89 5.62
N VAL A 97 -7.26 7.22 4.53
CA VAL A 97 -5.99 6.51 4.46
C VAL A 97 -5.03 7.29 3.57
N SER A 98 -4.03 7.92 4.16
CA SER A 98 -2.93 8.50 3.39
C SER A 98 -1.94 7.42 2.99
N THR A 99 -1.28 7.59 1.86
CA THR A 99 -0.30 6.64 1.33
C THR A 99 1.03 7.32 1.05
N LEU A 100 2.14 6.66 1.41
CA LEU A 100 3.50 7.16 1.16
C LEU A 100 4.38 6.05 0.58
N CYS A 101 4.88 6.25 -0.63
CA CYS A 101 5.88 5.36 -1.22
C CYS A 101 7.26 5.65 -0.64
N ILE A 102 7.84 4.66 0.05
CA ILE A 102 9.21 4.66 0.57
C ILE A 102 10.01 3.56 -0.15
N GLY A 103 10.87 3.92 -1.08
CA GLY A 103 11.63 2.96 -1.90
C GLY A 103 10.89 2.59 -3.17
N GLN A 104 9.98 1.62 -3.14
CA GLN A 104 9.21 1.25 -4.35
C GLN A 104 7.74 0.95 -4.08
N ALA A 105 6.93 1.20 -5.09
CA ALA A 105 5.55 0.71 -5.17
C ALA A 105 5.32 0.15 -6.58
N ALA A 106 5.32 -1.17 -6.72
CA ALA A 106 5.17 -1.83 -8.01
C ALA A 106 3.91 -2.69 -8.07
N SER A 107 3.27 -2.80 -9.25
CA SER A 107 2.11 -3.66 -9.48
C SER A 107 1.00 -3.41 -8.45
N MET A 108 0.56 -4.40 -7.69
CA MET A 108 -0.42 -4.21 -6.62
C MET A 108 0.01 -3.18 -5.57
N GLY A 109 1.32 -3.00 -5.34
CA GLY A 109 1.83 -1.93 -4.47
C GLY A 109 1.54 -0.53 -5.03
N SER A 110 1.65 -0.33 -6.34
CA SER A 110 1.31 0.94 -6.99
C SER A 110 -0.21 1.20 -6.99
N LEU A 111 -1.02 0.15 -7.09
CA LEU A 111 -2.48 0.28 -6.97
C LEU A 111 -2.87 0.76 -5.56
N LEU A 112 -2.30 0.16 -4.50
CA LEU A 112 -2.56 0.59 -3.13
C LEU A 112 -2.06 2.03 -2.87
N LEU A 113 -0.90 2.41 -3.45
CA LEU A 113 -0.40 3.79 -3.37
C LEU A 113 -1.40 4.77 -3.99
N THR A 114 -1.90 4.45 -5.18
CA THR A 114 -2.87 5.27 -5.93
C THR A 114 -4.21 5.36 -5.21
N ALA A 115 -4.58 4.33 -4.44
CA ALA A 115 -5.87 4.19 -3.76
C ALA A 115 -5.98 4.99 -2.45
N GLY A 116 -4.94 5.70 -2.04
CA GLY A 116 -5.00 6.62 -0.92
C GLY A 116 -6.02 7.73 -1.12
N GLU A 117 -6.38 8.42 -0.02
CA GLU A 117 -7.29 9.57 -0.05
C GLU A 117 -6.75 10.66 -0.97
N ALA A 118 -7.62 11.26 -1.76
CA ALA A 118 -7.26 12.31 -2.70
C ALA A 118 -6.60 13.51 -1.98
N GLY A 119 -5.44 13.95 -2.47
CA GLY A 119 -4.62 14.98 -1.83
C GLY A 119 -3.67 14.44 -0.73
N MET A 120 -3.78 13.16 -0.38
CA MET A 120 -3.00 12.53 0.70
C MET A 120 -2.16 11.34 0.20
N ARG A 121 -1.77 11.35 -1.07
CA ARG A 121 -0.92 10.33 -1.69
C ARG A 121 0.46 10.92 -1.96
N PHE A 122 1.49 10.26 -1.42
CA PHE A 122 2.84 10.83 -1.38
C PHE A 122 3.88 9.84 -1.90
N ALA A 123 5.00 10.38 -2.39
CA ALA A 123 6.21 9.62 -2.67
C ALA A 123 7.44 10.37 -2.16
N LEU A 124 8.45 9.65 -1.65
CA LEU A 124 9.75 10.24 -1.38
C LEU A 124 10.51 10.47 -2.71
N PRO A 125 11.46 11.43 -2.78
CA PRO A 125 12.07 11.86 -4.04
C PRO A 125 12.74 10.76 -4.86
N ASN A 126 13.30 9.75 -4.20
CA ASN A 126 13.99 8.62 -4.84
C ASN A 126 13.11 7.36 -4.94
N ALA A 127 11.82 7.47 -4.61
CA ALA A 127 10.89 6.35 -4.74
C ALA A 127 10.65 6.02 -6.22
N ARG A 128 10.43 4.74 -6.49
CA ARG A 128 10.13 4.22 -7.82
C ARG A 128 8.75 3.59 -7.85
N VAL A 129 7.98 3.92 -8.86
CA VAL A 129 6.66 3.34 -9.08
C VAL A 129 6.69 2.51 -10.36
N MET A 130 6.00 1.37 -10.38
CA MET A 130 5.86 0.55 -11.57
C MET A 130 4.41 0.09 -11.74
N LEU A 131 3.90 0.31 -12.93
CA LEU A 131 2.56 -0.09 -13.34
C LEU A 131 2.66 -1.21 -14.37
N HIS A 132 1.79 -2.20 -14.28
CA HIS A 132 1.59 -3.20 -15.33
C HIS A 132 0.27 -3.94 -15.16
N GLN A 133 -0.17 -4.63 -16.21
CA GLN A 133 -1.34 -5.49 -16.17
C GLN A 133 -1.10 -6.75 -15.32
N PRO A 134 -2.16 -7.41 -14.81
CA PRO A 134 -2.01 -8.67 -14.10
C PRO A 134 -1.37 -9.72 -15.02
N SER A 135 -0.45 -10.49 -14.47
CA SER A 135 0.16 -11.65 -15.12
C SER A 135 -0.30 -12.93 -14.45
N GLY A 136 -0.50 -13.98 -15.24
CA GLY A 136 -0.87 -15.29 -14.73
C GLY A 136 -0.65 -16.36 -15.80
N GLY A 137 -0.60 -17.62 -15.38
CA GLY A 137 -0.56 -18.77 -16.27
C GLY A 137 -1.45 -19.87 -15.72
N PHE A 138 -2.03 -20.67 -16.60
CA PHE A 138 -2.91 -21.78 -16.24
C PHE A 138 -2.64 -22.99 -17.11
N GLN A 139 -2.71 -24.18 -16.50
CA GLN A 139 -2.63 -25.47 -17.19
C GLN A 139 -3.86 -26.30 -16.84
N GLY A 140 -4.45 -26.94 -17.84
CA GLY A 140 -5.64 -27.77 -17.61
C GLY A 140 -6.30 -28.16 -18.92
N GLN A 141 -7.58 -28.57 -18.85
CA GLN A 141 -8.40 -28.86 -20.02
C GLN A 141 -8.71 -27.57 -20.80
N ALA A 142 -8.90 -27.66 -22.09
CA ALA A 142 -9.10 -26.49 -22.97
C ALA A 142 -10.20 -25.54 -22.45
N SER A 143 -11.35 -26.07 -22.02
CA SER A 143 -12.46 -25.28 -21.48
C SER A 143 -12.13 -24.59 -20.16
N ASP A 144 -11.23 -25.17 -19.34
CA ASP A 144 -10.79 -24.54 -18.09
C ASP A 144 -9.80 -23.41 -18.38
N ILE A 145 -8.89 -23.62 -19.35
CA ILE A 145 -7.97 -22.57 -19.82
C ILE A 145 -8.75 -21.35 -20.33
N GLU A 146 -9.81 -21.57 -21.15
CA GLU A 146 -10.66 -20.51 -21.67
C GLU A 146 -11.34 -19.71 -20.56
N ARG A 147 -11.94 -20.38 -19.57
CA ARG A 147 -12.58 -19.75 -18.40
C ARG A 147 -11.61 -18.93 -17.58
N HIS A 148 -10.39 -19.46 -17.34
CA HIS A 148 -9.37 -18.71 -16.61
C HIS A 148 -8.87 -17.51 -17.40
N ALA A 149 -8.74 -17.62 -18.71
CA ALA A 149 -8.39 -16.47 -19.56
C ALA A 149 -9.45 -15.36 -19.48
N GLU A 150 -10.73 -15.71 -19.54
CA GLU A 150 -11.83 -14.76 -19.36
C GLU A 150 -11.78 -14.09 -17.96
N ASP A 151 -11.51 -14.85 -16.91
CA ASP A 151 -11.43 -14.31 -15.56
C ASP A 151 -10.27 -13.33 -15.39
N ILE A 152 -9.10 -13.66 -15.95
CA ILE A 152 -7.93 -12.75 -15.96
C ILE A 152 -8.26 -11.45 -16.73
N LEU A 153 -8.99 -11.52 -17.85
CA LEU A 153 -9.42 -10.32 -18.60
C LEU A 153 -10.41 -9.46 -17.81
N LYS A 154 -11.34 -10.07 -17.07
CA LYS A 154 -12.24 -9.35 -16.15
C LYS A 154 -11.45 -8.67 -15.03
N MET A 155 -10.48 -9.38 -14.45
CA MET A 155 -9.60 -8.84 -13.42
C MET A 155 -8.76 -7.66 -13.95
N LYS A 156 -8.15 -7.78 -15.14
CA LYS A 156 -7.44 -6.69 -15.82
C LYS A 156 -8.33 -5.45 -15.92
N ARG A 157 -9.56 -5.61 -16.44
CA ARG A 157 -10.50 -4.50 -16.55
C ARG A 157 -10.78 -3.84 -15.21
N ARG A 158 -11.03 -4.64 -14.17
CA ARG A 158 -11.30 -4.14 -12.84
C ARG A 158 -10.14 -3.32 -12.25
N LEU A 159 -8.91 -3.79 -12.43
CA LEU A 159 -7.72 -3.06 -11.98
C LEU A 159 -7.55 -1.74 -12.75
N ASN A 160 -7.78 -1.74 -14.08
CA ASN A 160 -7.76 -0.52 -14.86
C ASN A 160 -8.80 0.49 -14.35
N GLU A 161 -10.03 0.05 -14.06
CA GLU A 161 -11.11 0.89 -13.52
C GLU A 161 -10.72 1.52 -12.16
N VAL A 162 -9.98 0.79 -11.32
CA VAL A 162 -9.43 1.35 -10.07
C VAL A 162 -8.45 2.48 -10.35
N TYR A 163 -7.51 2.30 -11.29
CA TYR A 163 -6.60 3.39 -11.66
C TYR A 163 -7.33 4.57 -12.29
N VAL A 164 -8.30 4.35 -13.17
CA VAL A 164 -9.16 5.41 -13.72
C VAL A 164 -9.82 6.22 -12.61
N LYS A 165 -10.44 5.54 -11.64
CA LYS A 165 -11.11 6.17 -10.50
C LYS A 165 -10.19 7.09 -9.71
N HIS A 166 -8.98 6.65 -9.42
CA HIS A 166 -8.08 7.35 -8.50
C HIS A 166 -7.14 8.34 -9.17
N THR A 167 -6.81 8.12 -10.45
CA THR A 167 -5.93 9.05 -11.21
C THR A 167 -6.70 10.12 -11.98
N GLY A 168 -7.98 9.89 -12.26
CA GLY A 168 -8.80 10.75 -13.13
C GLY A 168 -8.47 10.65 -14.61
N ARG A 169 -7.59 9.72 -15.02
CA ARG A 169 -7.25 9.50 -16.42
C ARG A 169 -8.31 8.65 -17.12
N ASP A 170 -8.41 8.78 -18.44
CA ASP A 170 -9.30 7.95 -19.25
C ASP A 170 -8.83 6.49 -19.28
N TYR A 171 -9.78 5.59 -19.56
CA TYR A 171 -9.55 4.15 -19.56
C TYR A 171 -8.51 3.73 -20.60
N GLU A 172 -8.54 4.31 -21.81
CA GLU A 172 -7.64 3.96 -22.90
C GLU A 172 -6.18 4.30 -22.56
N THR A 173 -5.97 5.44 -21.91
CA THR A 173 -4.64 5.85 -21.40
C THR A 173 -4.15 4.87 -20.36
N ILE A 174 -4.99 4.49 -19.39
CA ILE A 174 -4.63 3.52 -18.35
C ILE A 174 -4.33 2.15 -18.99
N GLU A 175 -5.21 1.63 -19.85
CA GLU A 175 -5.03 0.33 -20.48
C GLU A 175 -3.74 0.25 -21.29
N ARG A 176 -3.43 1.26 -22.07
CA ARG A 176 -2.18 1.35 -22.85
C ARG A 176 -0.95 1.44 -21.95
N THR A 177 -1.02 2.19 -20.85
CA THR A 177 0.10 2.35 -19.91
C THR A 177 0.39 1.05 -19.17
N LEU A 178 -0.64 0.32 -18.76
CA LEU A 178 -0.50 -0.92 -18.01
C LEU A 178 -0.20 -2.14 -18.91
N ASP A 179 -0.19 -2.00 -20.23
CA ASP A 179 0.03 -3.14 -21.15
C ASP A 179 1.40 -3.81 -20.97
N ARG A 180 2.41 -3.04 -20.60
CA ARG A 180 3.79 -3.49 -20.29
C ARG A 180 4.30 -2.79 -19.03
N ASP A 181 5.41 -3.28 -18.49
CA ASP A 181 6.06 -2.65 -17.35
C ASP A 181 6.38 -1.18 -17.63
N TYR A 182 5.71 -0.31 -16.90
CA TYR A 182 5.85 1.13 -17.02
C TYR A 182 6.39 1.71 -15.73
N PHE A 183 7.64 2.18 -15.78
CA PHE A 183 8.36 2.69 -14.62
C PHE A 183 8.28 4.21 -14.55
N LEU A 184 8.06 4.71 -13.33
CA LEU A 184 7.92 6.12 -13.03
C LEU A 184 8.86 6.50 -11.88
N THR A 185 9.54 7.61 -12.00
CA THR A 185 10.12 8.36 -10.88
C THR A 185 9.00 8.93 -10.01
N ALA A 186 9.34 9.41 -8.81
CA ALA A 186 8.36 10.06 -7.94
C ALA A 186 7.67 11.26 -8.62
N GLN A 187 8.41 12.07 -9.40
CA GLN A 187 7.84 13.21 -10.11
C GLN A 187 6.91 12.77 -11.25
N GLU A 188 7.33 11.80 -12.06
CA GLU A 188 6.47 11.24 -13.12
C GLU A 188 5.20 10.58 -12.55
N ALA A 189 5.29 9.93 -11.37
CA ALA A 189 4.14 9.37 -10.67
C ALA A 189 3.15 10.47 -10.23
N LYS A 190 3.65 11.63 -9.79
CA LYS A 190 2.82 12.81 -9.52
C LYS A 190 2.17 13.34 -10.79
N ASP A 191 2.92 13.54 -11.86
CA ASP A 191 2.42 14.08 -13.13
C ASP A 191 1.40 13.12 -13.78
N PHE A 192 1.54 11.83 -13.53
CA PHE A 192 0.59 10.80 -13.97
C PHE A 192 -0.68 10.77 -13.10
N GLY A 193 -0.64 11.23 -11.85
CA GLY A 193 -1.77 11.21 -10.91
C GLY A 193 -1.79 10.01 -9.96
N ILE A 194 -0.69 9.25 -9.88
CA ILE A 194 -0.54 8.15 -8.91
C ILE A 194 -0.39 8.70 -7.50
N VAL A 195 0.36 9.79 -7.34
CA VAL A 195 0.53 10.51 -6.08
C VAL A 195 0.19 11.99 -6.27
N ASP A 196 -0.10 12.68 -5.17
CA ASP A 196 -0.44 14.10 -5.17
C ASP A 196 0.79 14.98 -4.97
N GLN A 197 1.79 14.48 -4.19
CA GLN A 197 3.00 15.26 -3.87
C GLN A 197 4.24 14.37 -3.74
N VAL A 198 5.39 14.95 -4.13
CA VAL A 198 6.71 14.42 -3.78
C VAL A 198 7.18 15.15 -2.53
N MET A 199 7.48 14.40 -1.46
CA MET A 199 7.83 14.95 -0.14
C MET A 199 9.33 14.80 0.13
N GLU A 200 10.05 15.91 0.22
CA GLU A 200 11.46 15.92 0.64
C GLU A 200 11.63 15.86 2.16
N LYS A 201 10.68 16.44 2.89
CA LYS A 201 10.67 16.49 4.35
C LYS A 201 9.26 16.23 4.88
N ARG A 202 9.19 15.64 6.08
CA ARG A 202 7.92 15.49 6.76
C ARG A 202 7.33 16.86 7.08
N ILE A 203 6.07 17.07 6.72
CA ILE A 203 5.36 18.31 7.09
C ILE A 203 5.21 18.29 8.62
N GLU A 204 5.70 19.33 9.28
CA GLU A 204 5.42 19.51 10.71
C GLU A 204 3.90 19.67 10.89
N PRO A 205 3.30 19.00 11.88
CA PRO A 205 1.90 19.27 12.20
C PRO A 205 1.81 20.78 12.48
N VAL A 206 0.86 21.44 11.80
CA VAL A 206 0.56 22.84 12.14
C VAL A 206 0.23 22.86 13.62
N GLY A 207 1.14 23.41 14.41
CA GLY A 207 0.99 23.48 15.86
C GLY A 207 -0.36 24.12 16.17
N ASP A 208 -1.11 23.48 17.06
CA ASP A 208 -2.30 24.11 17.67
C ASP A 208 -1.77 25.38 18.36
N GLY A 209 -1.86 26.50 17.61
CA GLY A 209 -1.33 27.79 18.02
C GLY A 209 -1.92 28.14 19.38
N ASP A 210 -1.02 28.41 20.33
CA ASP A 210 -1.19 29.10 21.59
C ASP A 210 -2.66 29.49 21.92
N LYS A 211 -3.34 28.62 22.64
CA LYS A 211 -4.39 29.11 23.54
C LYS A 211 -3.72 29.39 24.89
N LYS A 212 -3.23 30.64 25.00
CA LYS A 212 -3.05 31.29 26.30
C LYS A 212 -4.41 31.51 26.96
#